data_39c08c9611d69d95d33c4d861d8e1dd9
#
_entry.id   39c08c9611d69d95d33c4d861d8e1dd9
#
_cell.length_a   1.000
_cell.length_b   1.000
_cell.length_c   1.000
_cell.angle_alpha   90.00
_cell.angle_beta   90.00
_cell.angle_gamma   90.00
#
_symmetry.space_group_name_H-M   'P 1'
#
loop_
_entity.id
_entity.type
_entity.pdbx_description
1 polymer ?
#
loop_
_entity_poly.entity_id
_entity_poly.type
_entity_poly.pdbx_seq_one_letter_code
_entity_poly.pdbx_strand_id
1 'polypeptide(L)'
;MNPNQKIITISSICMINGIASLILQIGNIISIWISHAIQTGNQNQTETCNQSVIIHENNTWVNQTYVNISNSNFIAEQTIVSMKLAGSSSLCPVRGWAIYSKDNSIRIGSKGDVFVIREPFISCSHLECRTFFLTQGALLNDKHSNGTIKDRSPYRTLMSCPIGEVPSPYNSRFESVAWSASACHDGSSWLTIGISGPDNGAVAVLKYNDIITDTIKSWGNNILRTQESECACLNGSCFTVMTDGPSNGQASYKVFKIEKGKVVKSVELNAPNYHYEECSCYPDSGKIICVCRDNWHGSNRPWVSFNQDLDYKIGYICSGVLGDNPRPNDRTGSCGPVSSHGANGVKGFSFKYGDGLWLGRTKSISSRSGFEMIWDPNGWTGTDNNFTVKQDIVGITDWTGYSGSFVQHPELTGLNCIRPCFWVELIRGRPKENTIWTSGSSISFCGVNSDTVGWSWPDGAELPFIVDK
;
A
#
# COMPACT_ATOMS: atom_id res chain seq x y z
N MET A 1 24.18 11.67 -16.02
CA MET A 1 23.30 12.22 -17.08
C MET A 1 23.13 13.70 -16.85
N ASN A 2 23.18 14.49 -17.90
CA ASN A 2 23.08 15.95 -17.82
C ASN A 2 21.66 16.33 -17.35
N PRO A 3 21.45 17.17 -16.32
CA PRO A 3 20.12 17.46 -15.74
C PRO A 3 19.14 18.18 -16.68
N ASN A 4 19.53 18.44 -17.92
CA ASN A 4 18.69 19.14 -18.91
C ASN A 4 18.20 18.23 -20.05
N GLN A 5 18.26 16.91 -19.93
CA GLN A 5 17.71 16.04 -20.96
C GLN A 5 16.18 15.96 -20.84
N LYS A 6 15.48 16.43 -21.90
CA LYS A 6 14.03 16.29 -22.04
C LYS A 6 13.72 14.93 -22.66
N ILE A 7 12.89 14.14 -22.02
CA ILE A 7 12.37 12.88 -22.57
C ILE A 7 11.01 13.15 -23.20
N ILE A 8 10.88 12.79 -24.47
CA ILE A 8 9.62 12.94 -25.20
C ILE A 8 9.12 11.56 -25.59
N THR A 9 7.91 11.23 -25.18
CA THR A 9 7.24 9.98 -25.57
C THR A 9 6.00 10.30 -26.40
N ILE A 10 5.90 9.67 -27.57
CA ILE A 10 4.75 9.82 -28.47
C ILE A 10 3.80 8.65 -28.26
N SER A 11 2.58 8.91 -27.83
CA SER A 11 1.63 7.88 -27.39
C SER A 11 0.46 7.58 -28.33
N SER A 12 0.38 8.16 -29.52
CA SER A 12 -0.67 7.80 -30.48
C SER A 12 -0.20 7.91 -31.92
N ILE A 13 -0.46 6.86 -32.69
CA ILE A 13 -0.19 6.82 -34.13
C ILE A 13 -1.53 6.63 -34.84
N CYS A 14 -1.91 7.58 -35.69
CA CYS A 14 -2.95 7.33 -36.67
C CYS A 14 -2.43 6.41 -37.78
N MET A 15 -2.94 5.20 -37.86
CA MET A 15 -2.62 4.29 -38.97
C MET A 15 -3.44 4.64 -40.20
N ILE A 16 -2.84 5.36 -41.13
CA ILE A 16 -3.34 5.45 -42.51
C ILE A 16 -2.15 5.31 -43.45
N ASN A 17 -2.21 4.35 -44.30
CA ASN A 17 -1.35 3.94 -45.43
C ASN A 17 -0.13 4.86 -45.77
N GLY A 18 1.01 4.59 -45.22
CA GLY A 18 2.31 5.17 -45.58
C GLY A 18 2.99 5.85 -44.40
N ILE A 19 4.22 5.45 -44.11
CA ILE A 19 5.01 5.97 -43.00
C ILE A 19 6.04 6.97 -43.52
N ALA A 20 6.00 8.20 -43.07
CA ALA A 20 7.08 9.17 -43.22
C ALA A 20 7.68 9.52 -41.86
N SER A 21 9.01 9.58 -41.78
CA SER A 21 9.70 10.00 -40.54
C SER A 21 10.16 11.45 -40.68
N LEU A 22 9.79 12.28 -39.73
CA LEU A 22 10.28 13.64 -39.63
C LEU A 22 11.22 13.75 -38.42
N ILE A 23 12.43 14.25 -38.62
CA ILE A 23 13.37 14.54 -37.54
C ILE A 23 13.28 16.02 -37.25
N LEU A 24 12.88 16.38 -36.04
CA LEU A 24 12.89 17.76 -35.57
C LEU A 24 14.04 17.92 -34.55
N GLN A 25 14.97 18.81 -34.83
CA GLN A 25 15.98 19.22 -33.85
C GLN A 25 15.51 20.49 -33.15
N ILE A 26 15.28 20.43 -31.85
CA ILE A 26 15.00 21.61 -31.06
C ILE A 26 16.17 21.83 -30.11
N GLY A 27 17.04 22.79 -30.48
CA GLY A 27 18.24 23.08 -29.72
C GLY A 27 19.29 21.97 -29.74
N ASN A 28 20.44 22.18 -29.12
CA ASN A 28 21.62 21.30 -29.19
C ASN A 28 21.50 19.89 -28.59
N ILE A 29 20.30 19.40 -28.21
CA ILE A 29 20.23 18.25 -27.32
C ILE A 29 19.14 17.21 -27.66
N ILE A 30 18.17 17.43 -28.57
CA ILE A 30 17.10 16.45 -28.78
C ILE A 30 16.82 16.23 -30.26
N SER A 31 16.99 14.98 -30.72
CA SER A 31 16.46 14.52 -32.01
C SER A 31 15.14 13.81 -31.78
N ILE A 32 14.08 14.37 -32.32
CA ILE A 32 12.72 13.78 -32.23
C ILE A 32 12.46 13.10 -33.58
N TRP A 33 12.13 11.80 -33.52
CA TRP A 33 11.63 11.08 -34.67
C TRP A 33 10.08 11.13 -34.64
N ILE A 34 9.50 11.84 -35.60
CA ILE A 34 8.05 11.86 -35.80
C ILE A 34 7.76 11.03 -37.03
N SER A 35 6.95 9.97 -36.86
CA SER A 35 6.48 9.19 -38.01
C SER A 35 5.20 9.79 -38.56
N HIS A 36 5.19 10.20 -39.80
CA HIS A 36 4.05 10.66 -40.54
C HIS A 36 3.48 9.56 -41.44
N ALA A 37 2.19 9.39 -41.46
CA ALA A 37 1.51 8.69 -42.52
C ALA A 37 1.25 9.67 -43.68
N ILE A 38 1.81 9.41 -44.86
CA ILE A 38 1.50 10.18 -46.05
C ILE A 38 0.38 9.47 -46.80
N GLN A 39 -0.74 10.16 -46.99
CA GLN A 39 -1.80 9.70 -47.89
C GLN A 39 -1.34 9.82 -49.31
N THR A 40 -1.26 8.71 -50.04
CA THR A 40 -1.21 8.70 -51.48
C THR A 40 -2.61 8.32 -52.01
N GLY A 41 -3.34 9.29 -52.46
CA GLY A 41 -4.52 9.05 -53.29
C GLY A 41 -5.88 9.44 -52.69
N ASN A 42 -6.45 10.42 -53.28
CA ASN A 42 -7.77 11.02 -53.20
C ASN A 42 -7.97 12.20 -52.27
N GLN A 43 -7.92 13.36 -52.88
CA GLN A 43 -8.34 14.65 -52.30
C GLN A 43 -9.83 14.61 -52.00
N ASN A 44 -10.22 14.62 -50.76
CA ASN A 44 -11.45 15.19 -50.19
C ASN A 44 -11.93 14.53 -48.89
N GLN A 45 -11.02 14.20 -47.99
CA GLN A 45 -11.42 13.98 -46.60
C GLN A 45 -10.39 14.61 -45.68
N THR A 46 -10.75 15.71 -45.01
CA THR A 46 -10.00 16.28 -43.92
C THR A 46 -10.27 15.43 -42.66
N GLU A 47 -9.44 14.42 -42.41
CA GLU A 47 -9.43 13.76 -41.12
C GLU A 47 -8.53 14.56 -40.17
N THR A 48 -9.11 15.05 -39.09
CA THR A 48 -8.38 15.67 -37.98
C THR A 48 -7.77 14.56 -37.12
N CYS A 49 -6.47 14.44 -37.17
CA CYS A 49 -5.72 13.51 -36.32
C CYS A 49 -5.20 14.25 -35.09
N ASN A 50 -5.70 13.91 -33.91
CA ASN A 50 -5.22 14.45 -32.65
C ASN A 50 -4.02 13.61 -32.16
N GLN A 51 -2.85 14.19 -32.13
CA GLN A 51 -1.66 13.55 -31.55
C GLN A 51 -1.33 14.21 -30.21
N SER A 52 -1.13 13.41 -29.19
CA SER A 52 -0.64 13.89 -27.90
C SER A 52 0.82 13.49 -27.68
N VAL A 53 1.64 14.44 -27.30
CA VAL A 53 3.04 14.23 -26.94
C VAL A 53 3.22 14.58 -25.48
N ILE A 54 3.77 13.66 -24.71
CA ILE A 54 4.04 13.86 -23.28
C ILE A 54 5.51 14.29 -23.14
N ILE A 55 5.72 15.47 -22.61
CA ILE A 55 7.07 16.03 -22.37
C ILE A 55 7.28 16.17 -20.87
N HIS A 56 8.42 15.72 -20.39
CA HIS A 56 8.83 15.89 -18.99
C HIS A 56 9.70 17.14 -18.86
N GLU A 57 9.14 18.20 -18.28
CA GLU A 57 9.85 19.45 -17.98
C GLU A 57 9.73 19.81 -16.51
N ASN A 58 10.84 20.11 -15.86
CA ASN A 58 10.87 20.63 -14.48
C ASN A 58 10.00 19.84 -13.48
N ASN A 59 10.08 18.50 -13.54
CA ASN A 59 9.27 17.57 -12.70
C ASN A 59 7.76 17.62 -12.97
N THR A 60 7.35 18.12 -14.12
CA THR A 60 5.94 18.12 -14.57
C THR A 60 5.83 17.43 -15.93
N TRP A 61 4.82 16.59 -16.09
CA TRP A 61 4.47 16.01 -17.37
C TRP A 61 3.52 16.96 -18.11
N VAL A 62 3.93 17.43 -19.28
CA VAL A 62 3.12 18.30 -20.12
C VAL A 62 2.60 17.49 -21.28
N ASN A 63 1.28 17.41 -21.42
CA ASN A 63 0.63 16.80 -22.57
C ASN A 63 0.38 17.89 -23.61
N GLN A 64 1.04 17.77 -24.75
CA GLN A 64 0.85 18.67 -25.89
C GLN A 64 -0.05 18.00 -26.92
N THR A 65 -1.25 18.51 -27.11
CA THR A 65 -2.16 18.05 -28.15
C THR A 65 -2.00 18.92 -29.40
N TYR A 66 -1.65 18.29 -30.49
CA TYR A 66 -1.49 18.96 -31.76
C TYR A 66 -2.80 18.83 -32.56
N VAL A 67 -3.43 19.94 -32.83
CA VAL A 67 -4.62 20.01 -33.67
C VAL A 67 -4.24 20.59 -35.03
N ASN A 68 -4.45 19.79 -36.05
CA ASN A 68 -4.34 20.15 -37.47
C ASN A 68 -2.94 20.11 -38.13
N ILE A 69 -2.63 18.98 -38.77
CA ILE A 69 -1.55 18.88 -39.74
C ILE A 69 -2.15 18.99 -41.15
N SER A 70 -2.75 20.11 -41.47
CA SER A 70 -3.03 20.47 -42.85
C SER A 70 -2.49 21.87 -43.11
N ASN A 71 -1.49 21.91 -43.99
CA ASN A 71 -0.86 23.13 -44.49
C ASN A 71 -0.07 23.98 -43.48
N SER A 72 1.18 23.64 -43.31
CA SER A 72 2.34 24.50 -42.95
C SER A 72 2.27 25.45 -41.74
N ASN A 73 1.19 25.46 -40.96
CA ASN A 73 1.13 26.23 -39.72
C ASN A 73 0.87 25.29 -38.54
N PHE A 74 1.93 24.98 -37.84
CA PHE A 74 1.90 24.20 -36.60
C PHE A 74 1.44 25.11 -35.47
N ILE A 75 0.19 24.93 -35.01
CA ILE A 75 -0.29 25.59 -33.78
C ILE A 75 -0.33 24.51 -32.72
N ALA A 76 0.58 24.58 -31.75
CA ALA A 76 0.57 23.77 -30.57
C ALA A 76 -0.25 24.44 -29.48
N GLU A 77 -1.40 23.88 -29.13
CA GLU A 77 -2.05 24.24 -27.87
C GLU A 77 -1.42 23.43 -26.74
N GLN A 78 -0.77 24.13 -25.83
CA GLN A 78 -0.25 23.52 -24.61
C GLN A 78 -1.42 23.31 -23.64
N THR A 79 -1.84 22.08 -23.50
CA THR A 79 -2.66 21.70 -22.35
C THR A 79 -1.72 21.18 -21.28
N ILE A 80 -1.45 22.00 -20.28
CA ILE A 80 -0.72 21.60 -19.09
C ILE A 80 -1.64 20.67 -18.30
N VAL A 81 -1.48 19.38 -18.48
CA VAL A 81 -2.00 18.39 -17.52
C VAL A 81 -0.97 18.32 -16.41
N SER A 82 -1.16 19.17 -15.40
CA SER A 82 -0.48 18.93 -14.14
C SER A 82 -0.89 17.52 -13.70
N MET A 83 0.08 16.61 -13.62
CA MET A 83 -0.16 15.34 -12.93
C MET A 83 -0.72 15.71 -11.56
N LYS A 84 -1.96 15.33 -11.29
CA LYS A 84 -2.53 15.49 -9.98
C LYS A 84 -1.66 14.65 -9.05
N LEU A 85 -0.88 15.32 -8.23
CA LEU A 85 -0.34 14.72 -7.02
C LEU A 85 -1.49 13.99 -6.36
N ALA A 86 -1.24 12.80 -5.83
CA ALA A 86 -2.23 11.90 -5.24
C ALA A 86 -3.40 12.69 -4.64
N GLY A 87 -4.55 12.63 -5.27
CA GLY A 87 -5.53 13.69 -5.20
C GLY A 87 -6.73 13.39 -4.30
N SER A 88 -7.75 14.22 -4.41
CA SER A 88 -8.96 14.25 -3.58
C SER A 88 -10.10 13.36 -4.10
N SER A 89 -9.83 12.42 -4.99
CA SER A 89 -10.84 11.48 -5.51
C SER A 89 -11.42 10.59 -4.42
N SER A 90 -12.65 10.12 -4.61
CA SER A 90 -13.29 9.16 -3.73
C SER A 90 -12.93 7.73 -4.10
N LEU A 91 -13.17 6.80 -3.18
CA LEU A 91 -13.06 5.37 -3.44
C LEU A 91 -14.04 4.92 -4.52
N CYS A 92 -13.59 3.99 -5.37
CA CYS A 92 -14.46 3.33 -6.33
C CYS A 92 -15.52 2.48 -5.62
N PRO A 93 -16.73 2.35 -6.20
CA PRO A 93 -17.72 1.40 -5.70
C PRO A 93 -17.17 -0.03 -5.77
N VAL A 94 -17.43 -0.82 -4.74
CA VAL A 94 -16.97 -2.21 -4.63
C VAL A 94 -18.13 -3.12 -4.30
N ARG A 95 -18.30 -4.18 -5.10
CA ARG A 95 -19.25 -5.28 -4.85
C ARG A 95 -18.53 -6.60 -4.58
N GLY A 96 -17.26 -6.69 -4.92
CA GLY A 96 -16.45 -7.87 -4.72
C GLY A 96 -14.95 -7.55 -4.83
N TRP A 97 -14.13 -8.57 -4.60
CA TRP A 97 -12.67 -8.46 -4.55
C TRP A 97 -12.04 -9.47 -5.49
N ALA A 98 -11.21 -8.99 -6.41
CA ALA A 98 -10.49 -9.81 -7.37
C ALA A 98 -9.03 -9.93 -7.00
N ILE A 99 -8.44 -11.12 -7.16
CA ILE A 99 -7.03 -11.34 -6.93
C ILE A 99 -6.19 -10.42 -7.84
N TYR A 100 -5.18 -9.80 -7.24
CA TYR A 100 -4.26 -8.91 -7.93
C TYR A 100 -2.86 -9.54 -8.06
N SER A 101 -2.33 -10.09 -6.97
CA SER A 101 -1.02 -10.74 -6.97
C SER A 101 -0.91 -11.82 -5.90
N LYS A 102 0.02 -12.76 -6.11
CA LYS A 102 0.43 -13.77 -5.13
C LYS A 102 1.89 -14.12 -5.41
N ASP A 103 2.76 -14.03 -4.39
CA ASP A 103 4.20 -14.19 -4.61
C ASP A 103 4.72 -15.62 -4.53
N ASN A 104 4.03 -16.53 -3.83
CA ASN A 104 4.44 -17.92 -3.64
C ASN A 104 5.86 -18.12 -3.06
N SER A 105 6.37 -17.15 -2.32
CA SER A 105 7.78 -17.07 -1.93
C SER A 105 8.24 -18.29 -1.10
N ILE A 106 7.42 -18.76 -0.16
CA ILE A 106 7.80 -19.87 0.70
C ILE A 106 7.88 -21.18 -0.08
N ARG A 107 6.97 -21.42 -1.03
CA ARG A 107 7.05 -22.60 -1.92
C ARG A 107 8.33 -22.59 -2.76
N ILE A 108 8.69 -21.43 -3.29
CA ILE A 108 9.90 -21.24 -4.09
C ILE A 108 11.15 -21.34 -3.22
N GLY A 109 11.09 -20.80 -1.99
CA GLY A 109 12.19 -20.80 -1.03
C GLY A 109 12.69 -22.18 -0.63
N SER A 110 11.87 -23.24 -0.80
CA SER A 110 12.32 -24.62 -0.61
C SER A 110 13.32 -25.08 -1.68
N LYS A 111 13.42 -24.38 -2.80
CA LYS A 111 14.23 -24.77 -3.97
C LYS A 111 15.22 -23.69 -4.42
N GLY A 112 15.22 -22.51 -3.81
CA GLY A 112 16.06 -21.39 -4.22
C GLY A 112 16.23 -20.33 -3.15
N ASP A 113 16.98 -19.28 -3.49
CA ASP A 113 17.33 -18.20 -2.58
C ASP A 113 16.16 -17.22 -2.44
N VAL A 114 15.46 -17.28 -1.32
CA VAL A 114 14.37 -16.38 -0.95
C VAL A 114 14.63 -15.85 0.46
N PHE A 115 14.39 -14.58 0.68
CA PHE A 115 14.51 -13.99 2.02
C PHE A 115 13.45 -14.51 2.98
N VAL A 116 13.87 -14.72 4.22
CA VAL A 116 12.94 -14.82 5.34
C VAL A 116 12.40 -13.43 5.61
N ILE A 117 11.10 -13.28 5.55
CA ILE A 117 10.43 -11.99 5.72
C ILE A 117 9.22 -12.09 6.64
N ARG A 118 8.84 -10.97 7.21
CA ARG A 118 7.50 -10.70 7.73
C ARG A 118 7.10 -9.28 7.39
N GLU A 119 5.88 -8.95 7.72
CA GLU A 119 5.26 -7.65 7.48
C GLU A 119 5.41 -7.20 6.01
N PRO A 120 5.05 -8.06 5.02
CA PRO A 120 4.95 -7.60 3.66
C PRO A 120 3.81 -6.60 3.54
N PHE A 121 4.00 -5.57 2.74
CA PHE A 121 2.92 -4.67 2.34
C PHE A 121 3.10 -4.21 0.89
N ILE A 122 2.04 -3.71 0.30
CA ILE A 122 2.05 -3.24 -1.08
C ILE A 122 1.78 -1.75 -1.09
N SER A 123 2.50 -1.04 -1.94
CA SER A 123 2.27 0.36 -2.26
C SER A 123 2.44 0.59 -3.75
N CYS A 124 1.63 1.45 -4.31
CA CYS A 124 1.63 1.76 -5.74
C CYS A 124 2.01 3.22 -5.98
N SER A 125 2.84 3.43 -6.99
CA SER A 125 3.03 4.73 -7.62
C SER A 125 1.94 4.96 -8.68
N HIS A 126 2.05 6.03 -9.45
CA HIS A 126 1.18 6.26 -10.61
C HIS A 126 1.52 5.34 -11.81
N LEU A 127 2.58 4.55 -11.73
CA LEU A 127 3.07 3.70 -12.82
C LEU A 127 3.08 2.21 -12.47
N GLU A 128 3.37 1.86 -11.23
CA GLU A 128 3.57 0.46 -10.82
C GLU A 128 3.24 0.25 -9.34
N CYS A 129 2.99 -1.00 -8.98
CA CYS A 129 2.93 -1.44 -7.59
C CYS A 129 4.19 -2.20 -7.20
N ARG A 130 4.61 -2.05 -5.96
CA ARG A 130 5.76 -2.74 -5.39
C ARG A 130 5.36 -3.46 -4.09
N THR A 131 6.01 -4.57 -3.85
CA THR A 131 5.94 -5.26 -2.56
C THR A 131 7.11 -4.79 -1.70
N PHE A 132 6.79 -4.25 -0.54
CA PHE A 132 7.74 -3.91 0.53
C PHE A 132 7.68 -4.98 1.61
N PHE A 133 8.79 -5.25 2.24
CA PHE A 133 8.85 -6.28 3.27
C PHE A 133 10.02 -6.05 4.22
N LEU A 134 9.92 -6.62 5.42
CA LEU A 134 10.97 -6.58 6.43
C LEU A 134 11.70 -7.93 6.45
N THR A 135 12.95 -7.93 6.03
CA THR A 135 13.79 -9.12 6.06
C THR A 135 14.29 -9.40 7.47
N GLN A 136 14.72 -10.62 7.70
CA GLN A 136 15.43 -11.01 8.93
C GLN A 136 16.95 -11.12 8.72
N GLY A 137 17.45 -10.74 7.54
CA GLY A 137 18.85 -10.89 7.19
C GLY A 137 19.27 -12.33 6.91
N ALA A 138 18.33 -13.17 6.52
CA ALA A 138 18.55 -14.61 6.29
C ALA A 138 17.78 -15.10 5.08
N LEU A 139 18.27 -16.16 4.47
CA LEU A 139 17.58 -16.90 3.41
C LEU A 139 16.77 -18.05 4.02
N LEU A 140 15.65 -18.36 3.43
CA LEU A 140 14.69 -19.33 3.95
C LEU A 140 15.27 -20.75 4.04
N ASN A 141 16.11 -21.11 3.10
CA ASN A 141 16.76 -22.42 3.04
C ASN A 141 18.21 -22.40 3.59
N ASP A 142 18.43 -21.70 4.70
CA ASP A 142 19.74 -21.54 5.33
C ASP A 142 19.62 -21.69 6.86
N LYS A 143 20.73 -22.10 7.48
CA LYS A 143 20.85 -22.18 8.95
C LYS A 143 20.59 -20.85 9.66
N HIS A 144 20.92 -19.73 9.04
CA HIS A 144 20.67 -18.39 9.58
C HIS A 144 19.19 -18.04 9.68
N SER A 145 18.30 -18.83 9.08
CA SER A 145 16.85 -18.67 9.25
C SER A 145 16.36 -19.07 10.64
N ASN A 146 17.21 -19.77 11.42
CA ASN A 146 16.87 -20.20 12.78
C ASN A 146 16.62 -19.01 13.70
N GLY A 147 15.49 -19.04 14.40
CA GLY A 147 15.11 -18.00 15.35
C GLY A 147 14.53 -16.72 14.74
N THR A 148 14.15 -16.72 13.47
CA THR A 148 13.57 -15.56 12.77
C THR A 148 12.13 -15.23 13.17
N ILE A 149 11.63 -15.86 14.21
CA ILE A 149 10.37 -15.49 14.86
C ILE A 149 10.48 -14.13 15.60
N LYS A 150 11.67 -13.61 15.86
CA LYS A 150 11.89 -12.36 16.58
C LYS A 150 11.36 -11.16 15.79
N ASP A 151 10.62 -10.30 16.48
CA ASP A 151 10.05 -9.09 15.86
C ASP A 151 11.10 -8.04 15.56
N ARG A 152 12.06 -7.85 16.45
CA ARG A 152 13.09 -6.82 16.34
C ARG A 152 14.49 -7.41 16.48
N SER A 153 15.35 -7.01 15.55
CA SER A 153 16.78 -7.30 15.60
C SER A 153 17.54 -6.25 14.77
N PRO A 154 18.84 -6.10 14.97
CA PRO A 154 19.65 -5.17 14.16
C PRO A 154 19.81 -5.64 12.70
N TYR A 155 19.42 -6.86 12.39
CA TYR A 155 19.52 -7.44 11.03
C TYR A 155 18.28 -7.14 10.17
N ARG A 156 17.19 -6.66 10.77
CA ARG A 156 15.98 -6.40 10.03
C ARG A 156 16.12 -5.20 9.10
N THR A 157 15.58 -5.35 7.90
CA THR A 157 15.78 -4.40 6.81
C THR A 157 14.50 -4.27 5.99
N LEU A 158 14.10 -3.03 5.71
CA LEU A 158 13.07 -2.76 4.73
C LEU A 158 13.68 -2.89 3.34
N MET A 159 13.10 -3.78 2.55
CA MET A 159 13.43 -3.98 1.14
C MET A 159 12.17 -3.97 0.28
N SER A 160 12.32 -3.88 -1.01
CA SER A 160 11.21 -3.95 -1.97
C SER A 160 11.57 -4.71 -3.22
N CYS A 161 10.56 -5.30 -3.86
CA CYS A 161 10.66 -5.93 -5.17
C CYS A 161 9.42 -5.59 -6.02
N PRO A 162 9.46 -5.77 -7.33
CA PRO A 162 8.27 -5.62 -8.17
C PRO A 162 7.14 -6.52 -7.70
N ILE A 163 5.90 -6.07 -7.87
CA ILE A 163 4.71 -6.83 -7.48
C ILE A 163 4.67 -8.20 -8.17
N GLY A 164 4.27 -9.22 -7.43
CA GLY A 164 4.16 -10.60 -7.94
C GLY A 164 5.47 -11.36 -8.00
N GLU A 165 6.60 -10.72 -7.75
CA GLU A 165 7.91 -11.37 -7.64
C GLU A 165 8.19 -11.79 -6.20
N VAL A 166 9.08 -12.78 -6.06
CA VAL A 166 9.47 -13.27 -4.74
C VAL A 166 10.55 -12.38 -4.12
N PRO A 167 10.50 -12.13 -2.81
CA PRO A 167 11.56 -11.43 -2.08
C PRO A 167 12.87 -12.23 -2.13
N SER A 168 13.81 -11.84 -2.99
CA SER A 168 15.07 -12.53 -3.17
C SER A 168 16.26 -11.58 -3.32
N PRO A 169 17.50 -12.02 -3.11
CA PRO A 169 18.69 -11.21 -3.36
C PRO A 169 18.83 -10.73 -4.81
N TYR A 170 18.17 -11.41 -5.74
CA TYR A 170 18.34 -11.16 -7.18
C TYR A 170 17.47 -10.00 -7.71
N ASN A 171 16.36 -9.68 -7.04
CA ASN A 171 15.39 -8.71 -7.54
C ASN A 171 15.02 -7.62 -6.52
N SER A 172 15.51 -7.73 -5.31
CA SER A 172 15.13 -6.84 -4.22
C SER A 172 16.13 -5.73 -4.03
N ARG A 173 15.62 -4.53 -3.76
CA ARG A 173 16.44 -3.38 -3.44
C ARG A 173 16.36 -3.04 -1.96
N PHE A 174 17.46 -2.55 -1.41
CA PHE A 174 17.53 -2.02 -0.05
C PHE A 174 16.77 -0.68 0.02
N GLU A 175 15.96 -0.51 1.04
CA GLU A 175 15.27 0.74 1.31
C GLU A 175 15.77 1.39 2.60
N SER A 176 15.82 0.66 3.70
CA SER A 176 16.24 1.19 5.01
C SER A 176 16.53 0.08 6.00
N VAL A 177 17.35 0.33 6.99
CA VAL A 177 17.45 -0.54 8.18
C VAL A 177 16.19 -0.33 9.01
N ALA A 178 15.43 -1.39 9.25
CA ALA A 178 14.13 -1.25 9.91
C ALA A 178 13.61 -2.56 10.46
N TRP A 179 13.00 -2.51 11.63
CA TRP A 179 12.12 -3.56 12.14
C TRP A 179 10.64 -3.10 12.21
N SER A 180 10.35 -1.84 11.88
CA SER A 180 9.01 -1.31 11.64
C SER A 180 9.08 -0.30 10.50
N ALA A 181 8.11 -0.28 9.60
CA ALA A 181 8.24 0.47 8.36
C ALA A 181 6.92 0.97 7.79
N SER A 182 7.06 1.92 6.87
CA SER A 182 6.02 2.36 5.95
C SER A 182 6.67 2.87 4.66
N ALA A 183 5.92 2.93 3.60
CA ALA A 183 6.35 3.52 2.33
C ALA A 183 5.12 3.98 1.54
N CYS A 184 5.27 5.02 0.75
CA CYS A 184 4.23 5.49 -0.17
C CYS A 184 4.84 6.38 -1.26
N HIS A 185 4.09 6.59 -2.33
CA HIS A 185 4.47 7.45 -3.44
C HIS A 185 3.55 8.67 -3.48
N ASP A 186 4.14 9.87 -3.53
CA ASP A 186 3.39 11.12 -3.48
C ASP A 186 2.93 11.66 -4.84
N GLY A 187 3.17 10.89 -5.90
CA GLY A 187 2.98 11.30 -7.29
C GLY A 187 4.28 11.71 -7.98
N SER A 188 5.34 11.98 -7.25
CA SER A 188 6.66 12.37 -7.76
C SER A 188 7.76 11.37 -7.41
N SER A 189 7.82 10.94 -6.16
CA SER A 189 8.86 10.06 -5.65
C SER A 189 8.36 9.17 -4.52
N TRP A 190 9.14 8.13 -4.23
CA TRP A 190 8.93 7.27 -3.08
C TRP A 190 9.39 7.92 -1.79
N LEU A 191 8.51 7.90 -0.79
CA LEU A 191 8.83 8.12 0.61
C LEU A 191 8.96 6.75 1.27
N THR A 192 10.06 6.50 1.96
CA THR A 192 10.23 5.33 2.82
C THR A 192 10.52 5.76 4.25
N ILE A 193 9.97 5.02 5.19
CA ILE A 193 10.11 5.24 6.63
C ILE A 193 10.58 3.92 7.24
N GLY A 194 11.77 3.93 7.84
CA GLY A 194 12.33 2.78 8.51
C GLY A 194 12.67 3.09 9.94
N ILE A 195 12.15 2.31 10.90
CA ILE A 195 12.39 2.46 12.32
C ILE A 195 13.29 1.34 12.79
N SER A 196 14.38 1.69 13.45
CA SER A 196 15.32 0.75 14.05
C SER A 196 15.99 1.37 15.28
N GLY A 197 16.78 0.57 15.98
CA GLY A 197 17.48 0.96 17.17
C GLY A 197 17.02 0.23 18.42
N PRO A 198 17.47 0.64 19.60
CA PRO A 198 17.05 0.04 20.87
C PRO A 198 15.59 0.39 21.18
N ASP A 199 14.93 -0.47 21.95
CA ASP A 199 13.51 -0.30 22.31
C ASP A 199 13.24 1.03 23.04
N ASN A 200 14.20 1.54 23.79
CA ASN A 200 14.09 2.79 24.54
C ASN A 200 14.65 4.02 23.84
N GLY A 201 14.99 3.92 22.57
CA GLY A 201 15.62 5.03 21.85
C GLY A 201 15.66 4.80 20.33
N ALA A 202 14.62 4.17 19.79
CA ALA A 202 14.51 3.95 18.36
C ALA A 202 14.36 5.26 17.58
N VAL A 203 14.77 5.23 16.33
CA VAL A 203 14.72 6.37 15.42
C VAL A 203 14.07 5.92 14.10
N ALA A 204 13.12 6.72 13.62
CA ALA A 204 12.57 6.61 12.29
C ALA A 204 13.42 7.44 11.32
N VAL A 205 13.93 6.80 10.28
CA VAL A 205 14.65 7.45 9.18
C VAL A 205 13.71 7.61 8.00
N LEU A 206 13.53 8.85 7.54
CA LEU A 206 12.74 9.19 6.39
C LEU A 206 13.67 9.37 5.19
N LYS A 207 13.36 8.65 4.11
CA LYS A 207 14.04 8.81 2.82
C LYS A 207 13.04 9.24 1.75
N TYR A 208 13.43 10.20 0.96
CA TYR A 208 12.69 10.65 -0.19
C TYR A 208 13.56 10.58 -1.43
N ASN A 209 13.12 9.84 -2.44
CA ASN A 209 13.92 9.54 -3.63
C ASN A 209 15.31 8.97 -3.28
N ASP A 210 15.33 7.99 -2.36
CA ASP A 210 16.53 7.31 -1.84
C ASP A 210 17.51 8.17 -1.00
N ILE A 211 17.15 9.39 -0.68
CA ILE A 211 17.99 10.30 0.10
C ILE A 211 17.37 10.48 1.48
N ILE A 212 18.18 10.36 2.53
CA ILE A 212 17.74 10.67 3.89
C ILE A 212 17.41 12.16 3.97
N THR A 213 16.16 12.46 4.30
CA THR A 213 15.65 13.83 4.33
C THR A 213 15.27 14.29 5.73
N ASP A 214 14.93 13.36 6.62
CA ASP A 214 14.56 13.69 8.00
C ASP A 214 14.65 12.47 8.90
N THR A 215 14.55 12.71 10.21
CA THR A 215 14.47 11.67 11.23
C THR A 215 13.42 12.03 12.27
N ILE A 216 12.77 11.02 12.84
CA ILE A 216 11.87 11.16 13.98
C ILE A 216 12.41 10.31 15.13
N LYS A 217 12.75 10.96 16.24
CA LYS A 217 13.22 10.27 17.44
C LYS A 217 12.04 9.80 18.28
N SER A 218 12.21 8.66 18.92
CA SER A 218 11.28 8.20 19.95
C SER A 218 11.05 9.30 21.00
N TRP A 219 9.79 9.54 21.31
CA TRP A 219 9.38 10.56 22.30
C TRP A 219 8.88 9.94 23.60
N GLY A 220 8.47 8.67 23.56
CA GLY A 220 7.98 7.91 24.71
C GLY A 220 8.95 6.83 25.18
N ASN A 221 10.08 6.65 24.51
CA ASN A 221 11.14 5.69 24.85
C ASN A 221 10.64 4.25 25.06
N ASN A 222 9.63 3.85 24.29
CA ASN A 222 9.04 2.52 24.42
C ASN A 222 8.55 2.00 23.07
N ILE A 223 9.50 1.53 22.26
CA ILE A 223 9.31 0.90 20.96
C ILE A 223 8.50 1.80 20.03
N LEU A 224 9.15 2.88 19.53
CA LEU A 224 8.60 3.66 18.44
C LEU A 224 8.30 2.73 17.27
N ARG A 225 7.07 2.76 16.74
CA ARG A 225 6.59 1.86 15.69
C ARG A 225 5.58 2.55 14.80
N THR A 226 5.44 2.05 13.58
CA THR A 226 4.57 2.65 12.56
C THR A 226 3.67 1.60 11.90
N GLN A 227 3.20 1.86 10.71
CA GLN A 227 2.03 1.23 10.11
C GLN A 227 2.22 -0.21 9.65
N GLU A 228 3.39 -0.62 9.21
CA GLU A 228 3.61 -1.91 8.52
C GLU A 228 2.73 -2.04 7.25
N SER A 229 2.31 -0.91 6.71
CA SER A 229 1.55 -0.76 5.47
C SER A 229 1.84 0.60 4.85
N GLU A 230 1.27 0.88 3.69
CA GLU A 230 1.56 2.15 3.02
C GLU A 230 1.09 3.36 3.82
N CYS A 231 1.87 4.43 3.79
CA CYS A 231 1.41 5.75 4.17
C CYS A 231 0.44 6.30 3.12
N ALA A 232 -0.36 7.28 3.46
CA ALA A 232 -1.36 7.84 2.57
C ALA A 232 -0.99 9.26 2.18
N CYS A 233 -1.17 9.59 0.90
CA CYS A 233 -0.79 10.89 0.37
C CYS A 233 -2.01 11.63 -0.19
N LEU A 234 -2.05 12.95 0.01
CA LEU A 234 -3.02 13.89 -0.53
C LEU A 234 -2.29 15.12 -1.07
N ASN A 235 -2.48 15.45 -2.35
CA ASN A 235 -1.93 16.64 -2.98
C ASN A 235 -0.42 16.82 -2.74
N GLY A 236 0.34 15.73 -2.79
CA GLY A 236 1.79 15.73 -2.59
C GLY A 236 2.25 15.68 -1.13
N SER A 237 1.37 15.83 -0.16
CA SER A 237 1.67 15.59 1.25
C SER A 237 1.37 14.15 1.62
N CYS A 238 2.26 13.52 2.37
CA CYS A 238 2.08 12.16 2.86
C CYS A 238 1.90 12.16 4.37
N PHE A 239 1.13 11.18 4.85
CA PHE A 239 0.74 11.10 6.25
C PHE A 239 1.00 9.70 6.78
N THR A 240 1.54 9.62 7.98
CA THR A 240 1.73 8.36 8.69
C THR A 240 1.34 8.50 10.16
N VAL A 241 0.96 7.39 10.75
CA VAL A 241 0.65 7.30 12.18
C VAL A 241 1.74 6.48 12.84
N MET A 242 2.29 6.99 13.92
CA MET A 242 3.27 6.29 14.74
C MET A 242 2.76 6.16 16.18
N THR A 243 3.20 5.10 16.82
CA THR A 243 2.89 4.78 18.22
C THR A 243 4.18 4.68 19.02
N ASP A 244 4.16 5.20 20.22
CA ASP A 244 5.25 5.07 21.19
C ASP A 244 4.64 4.89 22.58
N GLY A 245 5.02 3.84 23.26
CA GLY A 245 4.44 3.51 24.55
C GLY A 245 4.02 2.05 24.69
N PRO A 246 3.39 1.69 25.83
CA PRO A 246 3.05 0.30 26.11
C PRO A 246 2.07 -0.29 25.09
N SER A 247 2.21 -1.58 24.83
CA SER A 247 1.30 -2.32 23.95
C SER A 247 0.05 -2.83 24.66
N ASN A 248 0.00 -2.76 25.98
CA ASN A 248 -1.12 -3.23 26.81
C ASN A 248 -1.65 -2.15 27.77
N GLY A 249 -1.56 -0.90 27.37
CA GLY A 249 -1.99 0.24 28.15
C GLY A 249 -2.04 1.51 27.30
N GLN A 250 -2.28 2.64 27.96
CA GLN A 250 -2.28 3.93 27.28
C GLN A 250 -0.91 4.23 26.69
N ALA A 251 -0.85 4.43 25.40
CA ALA A 251 0.34 4.85 24.68
C ALA A 251 0.16 6.27 24.10
N SER A 252 1.17 6.75 23.42
CA SER A 252 1.12 8.02 22.69
C SER A 252 1.08 7.78 21.19
N TYR A 253 0.21 8.47 20.51
CA TYR A 253 -0.05 8.32 19.07
C TYR A 253 0.12 9.66 18.39
N LYS A 254 0.94 9.70 17.34
CA LYS A 254 1.14 10.93 16.57
C LYS A 254 0.88 10.69 15.10
N VAL A 255 0.22 11.65 14.47
CA VAL A 255 0.07 11.77 13.02
C VAL A 255 1.11 12.76 12.53
N PHE A 256 1.89 12.35 11.53
CA PHE A 256 2.92 13.16 10.90
C PHE A 256 2.51 13.51 9.48
N LYS A 257 2.53 14.80 9.16
CA LYS A 257 2.43 15.30 7.79
C LYS A 257 3.85 15.48 7.25
N ILE A 258 4.12 14.86 6.11
CA ILE A 258 5.45 14.78 5.50
C ILE A 258 5.36 15.31 4.07
N GLU A 259 6.20 16.25 3.73
CA GLU A 259 6.30 16.82 2.39
C GLU A 259 7.73 16.66 1.86
N LYS A 260 7.88 15.97 0.74
CA LYS A 260 9.18 15.65 0.13
C LYS A 260 10.19 15.09 1.14
N GLY A 261 9.70 14.19 1.98
CA GLY A 261 10.52 13.50 2.97
C GLY A 261 10.82 14.27 4.26
N LYS A 262 10.24 15.45 4.45
CA LYS A 262 10.41 16.25 5.68
C LYS A 262 9.11 16.37 6.45
N VAL A 263 9.19 16.18 7.76
CA VAL A 263 8.07 16.42 8.66
C VAL A 263 7.79 17.93 8.71
N VAL A 264 6.60 18.32 8.24
CA VAL A 264 6.18 19.72 8.25
C VAL A 264 5.19 20.05 9.36
N LYS A 265 4.46 19.04 9.83
CA LYS A 265 3.51 19.17 10.93
C LYS A 265 3.27 17.84 11.60
N SER A 266 2.98 17.85 12.87
CA SER A 266 2.52 16.66 13.59
C SER A 266 1.46 17.03 14.62
N VAL A 267 0.65 16.07 15.00
CA VAL A 267 -0.34 16.20 16.07
C VAL A 267 -0.33 14.93 16.90
N GLU A 268 -0.39 15.08 18.21
CA GLU A 268 -0.63 13.98 19.12
C GLU A 268 -2.14 13.79 19.31
N LEU A 269 -2.60 12.55 19.15
CA LEU A 269 -4.02 12.24 19.32
C LEU A 269 -4.40 12.34 20.79
N ASN A 270 -5.41 13.15 21.09
CA ASN A 270 -6.06 13.13 22.39
C ASN A 270 -7.06 11.98 22.41
N ALA A 271 -6.59 10.81 22.80
CA ALA A 271 -7.33 9.56 22.69
C ALA A 271 -7.24 8.74 23.99
N PRO A 272 -7.78 9.27 25.11
CA PRO A 272 -7.77 8.55 26.38
C PRO A 272 -8.60 7.27 26.27
N ASN A 273 -8.04 6.18 26.77
CA ASN A 273 -8.65 4.85 26.71
C ASN A 273 -8.80 4.26 25.31
N TYR A 274 -8.12 4.83 24.30
CA TYR A 274 -7.96 4.24 22.98
C TYR A 274 -6.57 3.62 22.84
N HIS A 275 -6.44 2.65 21.95
CA HIS A 275 -5.15 2.09 21.60
C HIS A 275 -5.02 2.01 20.08
N TYR A 276 -3.91 2.52 19.55
CA TYR A 276 -3.64 2.57 18.10
C TYR A 276 -2.27 1.98 17.82
N GLU A 277 -2.24 0.93 17.04
CA GLU A 277 -1.03 0.35 16.48
C GLU A 277 -1.27 -0.05 15.03
N GLU A 278 -0.17 -0.07 14.27
CA GLU A 278 -0.15 -0.69 12.93
C GLU A 278 -1.33 -0.24 12.07
N CYS A 279 -1.55 1.06 11.98
CA CYS A 279 -2.66 1.63 11.22
C CYS A 279 -2.57 1.28 9.75
N SER A 280 -3.73 1.02 9.14
CA SER A 280 -3.91 0.88 7.70
C SER A 280 -4.67 2.10 7.21
N CYS A 281 -3.97 2.96 6.47
CA CYS A 281 -4.48 4.25 6.05
C CYS A 281 -4.73 4.30 4.55
N TYR A 282 -5.71 5.07 4.15
CA TYR A 282 -6.03 5.32 2.75
C TYR A 282 -6.65 6.70 2.56
N PRO A 283 -6.47 7.33 1.39
CA PRO A 283 -7.13 8.59 1.08
C PRO A 283 -8.55 8.34 0.58
N ASP A 284 -9.47 9.20 0.96
CA ASP A 284 -10.84 9.22 0.45
C ASP A 284 -11.43 10.62 0.52
N SER A 285 -11.83 11.16 -0.63
CA SER A 285 -12.55 12.44 -0.74
C SER A 285 -11.86 13.60 -0.01
N GLY A 286 -10.55 13.71 -0.15
CA GLY A 286 -9.75 14.79 0.44
C GLY A 286 -9.40 14.61 1.91
N LYS A 287 -9.65 13.43 2.47
CA LYS A 287 -9.29 13.05 3.84
C LYS A 287 -8.47 11.78 3.84
N ILE A 288 -7.77 11.54 4.94
CA ILE A 288 -7.14 10.25 5.24
C ILE A 288 -7.98 9.55 6.29
N ILE A 289 -8.25 8.27 6.07
CA ILE A 289 -8.91 7.39 7.02
C ILE A 289 -7.95 6.26 7.37
N CYS A 290 -7.70 6.06 8.66
CA CYS A 290 -6.87 4.99 9.17
C CYS A 290 -7.70 4.07 10.06
N VAL A 291 -7.58 2.77 9.84
CA VAL A 291 -8.15 1.72 10.69
C VAL A 291 -6.99 0.96 11.30
N CYS A 292 -6.99 0.78 12.61
CA CYS A 292 -5.80 0.39 13.35
C CYS A 292 -6.07 -0.85 14.22
N ARG A 293 -5.05 -1.26 14.96
CA ARG A 293 -5.07 -2.35 15.93
C ARG A 293 -5.14 -1.77 17.34
N ASP A 294 -6.10 -2.23 18.13
CA ASP A 294 -6.09 -2.09 19.57
C ASP A 294 -5.42 -3.34 20.17
N ASN A 295 -4.24 -3.16 20.71
CA ASN A 295 -3.52 -4.27 21.35
C ASN A 295 -3.72 -4.33 22.86
N TRP A 296 -4.57 -3.47 23.39
CA TRP A 296 -4.78 -3.34 24.81
C TRP A 296 -6.05 -4.04 25.28
N HIS A 297 -7.22 -3.64 24.78
CA HIS A 297 -8.48 -4.07 25.36
C HIS A 297 -9.68 -4.14 24.40
N GLY A 298 -9.58 -3.67 23.17
CA GLY A 298 -10.69 -3.72 22.21
C GLY A 298 -10.54 -4.81 21.17
N SER A 299 -11.65 -5.49 20.86
CA SER A 299 -11.73 -6.49 19.79
C SER A 299 -12.31 -5.94 18.47
N ASN A 300 -12.84 -4.74 18.50
CA ASN A 300 -13.17 -3.93 17.35
C ASN A 300 -11.99 -2.97 17.04
N ARG A 301 -11.94 -2.47 15.82
CA ARG A 301 -10.81 -1.66 15.42
C ARG A 301 -11.05 -0.18 15.66
N PRO A 302 -10.07 0.50 16.29
CA PRO A 302 -10.08 1.94 16.39
C PRO A 302 -9.78 2.57 15.03
N TRP A 303 -10.29 3.76 14.80
CA TRP A 303 -10.02 4.53 13.61
C TRP A 303 -9.65 5.98 13.96
N VAL A 304 -8.94 6.60 13.06
CA VAL A 304 -8.66 8.05 13.05
C VAL A 304 -8.83 8.55 11.63
N SER A 305 -9.46 9.68 11.47
CA SER A 305 -9.54 10.38 10.18
C SER A 305 -9.09 11.82 10.33
N PHE A 306 -8.46 12.36 9.30
CA PHE A 306 -7.93 13.73 9.34
C PHE A 306 -7.84 14.33 7.94
N ASN A 307 -7.79 15.66 7.90
CA ASN A 307 -7.60 16.44 6.69
C ASN A 307 -6.13 16.88 6.53
N GLN A 308 -5.86 17.69 5.51
CA GLN A 308 -4.54 18.27 5.24
C GLN A 308 -3.96 19.07 6.40
N ASP A 309 -4.80 19.69 7.21
CA ASP A 309 -4.40 20.51 8.35
C ASP A 309 -4.21 19.70 9.64
N LEU A 310 -4.39 18.38 9.57
CA LEU A 310 -4.38 17.46 10.70
C LEU A 310 -5.50 17.71 11.72
N ASP A 311 -6.60 18.31 11.27
CA ASP A 311 -7.84 18.29 12.03
C ASP A 311 -8.38 16.87 12.01
N TYR A 312 -8.43 16.22 13.16
CA TYR A 312 -8.72 14.81 13.25
C TYR A 312 -10.00 14.49 14.02
N LYS A 313 -10.53 13.31 13.72
CA LYS A 313 -11.60 12.66 14.48
C LYS A 313 -11.14 11.25 14.82
N ILE A 314 -11.58 10.76 15.96
CA ILE A 314 -11.28 9.41 16.47
C ILE A 314 -12.55 8.66 16.81
N GLY A 315 -12.45 7.34 16.81
CA GLY A 315 -13.54 6.46 17.22
C GLY A 315 -13.14 5.00 17.10
N TYR A 316 -14.09 4.14 17.37
CA TYR A 316 -14.04 2.71 17.09
C TYR A 316 -15.11 2.37 16.06
N ILE A 317 -14.85 1.37 15.21
CA ILE A 317 -15.88 0.79 14.35
C ILE A 317 -16.96 0.21 15.25
N CYS A 318 -18.21 0.64 15.02
CA CYS A 318 -19.33 0.35 15.92
C CYS A 318 -19.89 -1.06 15.76
N SER A 319 -19.73 -1.68 14.59
CA SER A 319 -20.30 -2.98 14.25
C SER A 319 -19.95 -4.07 15.27
N GLY A 320 -20.91 -4.92 15.56
CA GLY A 320 -20.71 -6.17 16.29
C GLY A 320 -20.07 -7.28 15.46
N VAL A 321 -19.83 -7.05 14.18
CA VAL A 321 -18.93 -7.84 13.33
C VAL A 321 -17.50 -7.42 13.64
N LEU A 322 -16.90 -8.11 14.62
CA LEU A 322 -15.62 -7.71 15.20
C LEU A 322 -14.46 -8.07 14.27
N GLY A 323 -13.51 -7.14 14.11
CA GLY A 323 -12.44 -7.27 13.11
C GLY A 323 -11.09 -7.74 13.64
N ASP A 324 -10.84 -7.68 14.94
CA ASP A 324 -9.55 -8.03 15.50
C ASP A 324 -9.42 -9.54 15.79
N ASN A 325 -8.24 -9.96 16.20
CA ASN A 325 -7.94 -11.34 16.58
C ASN A 325 -6.86 -11.36 17.70
N PRO A 326 -7.11 -11.97 18.86
CA PRO A 326 -8.31 -12.73 19.24
C PRO A 326 -9.52 -11.83 19.49
N ARG A 327 -10.72 -12.41 19.37
CA ARG A 327 -11.98 -11.72 19.57
C ARG A 327 -13.05 -12.69 20.10
N PRO A 328 -14.10 -12.20 20.80
CA PRO A 328 -15.28 -13.00 21.06
C PRO A 328 -16.10 -13.24 19.79
N ASN A 329 -17.10 -14.08 19.87
CA ASN A 329 -18.07 -14.21 18.78
C ASN A 329 -18.73 -12.87 18.46
N ASP A 330 -19.19 -12.72 17.21
CA ASP A 330 -19.97 -11.56 16.81
C ASP A 330 -21.14 -11.34 17.75
N ARG A 331 -21.41 -10.08 18.06
CA ARG A 331 -22.34 -9.67 19.13
C ARG A 331 -22.83 -8.26 18.89
N THR A 332 -23.60 -7.71 19.78
CA THR A 332 -23.86 -6.26 19.81
C THR A 332 -22.55 -5.53 19.97
N GLY A 333 -22.26 -4.65 19.04
CA GLY A 333 -21.04 -3.85 19.02
C GLY A 333 -21.10 -2.64 19.94
N SER A 334 -20.10 -1.80 19.80
CA SER A 334 -19.99 -0.52 20.51
C SER A 334 -19.14 0.43 19.68
N CYS A 335 -19.43 1.71 19.73
CA CYS A 335 -18.58 2.73 19.13
C CYS A 335 -17.37 3.11 20.02
N GLY A 336 -17.17 2.40 21.09
CA GLY A 336 -15.99 2.33 21.94
C GLY A 336 -15.38 0.93 21.94
N PRO A 337 -14.32 0.67 22.73
CA PRO A 337 -13.71 -0.63 22.80
C PRO A 337 -14.68 -1.73 23.25
N VAL A 338 -14.79 -2.79 22.46
CA VAL A 338 -15.49 -4.03 22.83
C VAL A 338 -14.48 -4.97 23.49
N SER A 339 -14.84 -5.57 24.61
CA SER A 339 -13.96 -6.46 25.37
C SER A 339 -13.26 -7.50 24.49
N SER A 340 -11.94 -7.62 24.62
CA SER A 340 -11.14 -8.62 23.95
C SER A 340 -10.84 -9.82 24.86
N HIS A 341 -10.19 -10.85 24.31
CA HIS A 341 -9.70 -12.02 25.05
C HIS A 341 -8.26 -11.83 25.58
N GLY A 342 -7.94 -10.62 26.09
CA GLY A 342 -6.63 -10.26 26.61
C GLY A 342 -5.87 -9.29 25.71
N ALA A 343 -4.74 -8.82 26.19
CA ALA A 343 -3.89 -7.89 25.47
C ALA A 343 -3.20 -8.60 24.30
N ASN A 344 -3.68 -8.43 23.13
CA ASN A 344 -3.15 -8.89 21.84
C ASN A 344 -4.01 -8.33 20.72
N GLY A 345 -3.62 -8.60 19.49
CA GLY A 345 -4.33 -8.19 18.30
C GLY A 345 -3.63 -8.68 17.04
N VAL A 346 -4.13 -8.24 15.92
CA VAL A 346 -3.53 -8.42 14.60
C VAL A 346 -3.74 -7.15 13.77
N LYS A 347 -2.71 -6.75 13.01
CA LYS A 347 -2.89 -5.68 12.04
C LYS A 347 -3.96 -6.07 11.02
N GLY A 348 -4.88 -5.15 10.77
CA GLY A 348 -5.95 -5.30 9.79
C GLY A 348 -6.37 -3.98 9.20
N PHE A 349 -7.41 -4.00 8.41
CA PHE A 349 -7.90 -2.85 7.64
C PHE A 349 -9.42 -2.89 7.51
N SER A 350 -9.96 -1.77 7.08
CA SER A 350 -11.37 -1.66 6.67
C SER A 350 -11.51 -0.48 5.71
N PHE A 351 -12.53 -0.51 4.84
CA PHE A 351 -12.86 0.61 3.95
C PHE A 351 -14.25 1.14 4.27
N LYS A 352 -14.31 2.39 4.62
CA LYS A 352 -15.56 3.08 4.93
C LYS A 352 -16.29 3.52 3.68
N TYR A 353 -17.58 3.20 3.58
CA TYR A 353 -18.50 3.65 2.52
C TYR A 353 -19.78 4.19 3.16
N GLY A 354 -19.86 5.50 3.35
CA GLY A 354 -20.98 6.09 4.07
C GLY A 354 -21.06 5.59 5.51
N ASP A 355 -22.20 5.05 5.93
CA ASP A 355 -22.40 4.41 7.23
C ASP A 355 -21.97 2.93 7.26
N GLY A 356 -21.67 2.37 6.10
CA GLY A 356 -21.23 1.00 5.92
C GLY A 356 -19.73 0.86 5.81
N LEU A 357 -19.27 -0.38 5.75
CA LEU A 357 -17.87 -0.71 5.56
C LEU A 357 -17.67 -2.07 4.91
N TRP A 358 -16.55 -2.21 4.22
CA TRP A 358 -15.92 -3.50 3.96
C TRP A 358 -14.91 -3.79 5.05
N LEU A 359 -15.08 -4.91 5.73
CA LEU A 359 -14.21 -5.36 6.81
C LEU A 359 -13.44 -6.60 6.36
N GLY A 360 -12.12 -6.54 6.42
CA GLY A 360 -11.26 -7.71 6.27
C GLY A 360 -10.89 -8.26 7.63
N ARG A 361 -11.02 -9.58 7.85
CA ARG A 361 -10.65 -10.21 9.12
C ARG A 361 -10.25 -11.67 8.96
N THR A 362 -9.50 -12.17 9.94
CA THR A 362 -9.28 -13.61 10.07
C THR A 362 -10.59 -14.35 10.33
N LYS A 363 -10.73 -15.56 9.79
CA LYS A 363 -11.94 -16.38 10.03
C LYS A 363 -11.94 -16.98 11.42
N SER A 364 -10.79 -17.39 11.95
CA SER A 364 -10.69 -17.83 13.35
C SER A 364 -10.81 -16.65 14.30
N ILE A 365 -11.51 -16.86 15.40
CA ILE A 365 -11.63 -15.86 16.47
C ILE A 365 -10.45 -15.90 17.45
N SER A 366 -9.67 -16.98 17.46
CA SER A 366 -8.60 -17.21 18.43
C SER A 366 -7.21 -17.28 17.83
N SER A 367 -7.09 -17.54 16.53
CA SER A 367 -5.80 -17.71 15.83
C SER A 367 -5.77 -16.86 14.56
N ARG A 368 -4.56 -16.59 14.10
CA ARG A 368 -4.34 -15.94 12.79
C ARG A 368 -4.46 -17.01 11.70
N SER A 369 -5.69 -17.41 11.39
CA SER A 369 -5.99 -18.38 10.36
C SER A 369 -7.28 -18.06 9.62
N GLY A 370 -7.29 -18.36 8.31
CA GLY A 370 -8.33 -17.95 7.40
C GLY A 370 -8.37 -16.44 7.19
N PHE A 371 -9.13 -16.02 6.21
CA PHE A 371 -9.41 -14.61 5.94
C PHE A 371 -10.70 -14.48 5.14
N GLU A 372 -11.47 -13.43 5.45
CA GLU A 372 -12.72 -13.12 4.79
C GLU A 372 -12.96 -11.63 4.65
N MET A 373 -13.68 -11.22 3.60
CA MET A 373 -14.18 -9.87 3.40
C MET A 373 -15.67 -9.84 3.65
N ILE A 374 -16.11 -8.87 4.44
CA ILE A 374 -17.50 -8.72 4.88
C ILE A 374 -17.97 -7.31 4.54
N TRP A 375 -19.14 -7.22 3.90
CA TRP A 375 -19.86 -5.96 3.75
C TRP A 375 -20.95 -5.84 4.80
N ASP A 376 -20.83 -4.84 5.67
CA ASP A 376 -21.84 -4.45 6.65
C ASP A 376 -22.36 -3.05 6.28
N PRO A 377 -23.62 -2.94 5.81
CA PRO A 377 -24.13 -1.68 5.27
C PRO A 377 -24.29 -0.56 6.32
N ASN A 378 -24.26 -0.89 7.60
CA ASN A 378 -24.35 0.07 8.70
C ASN A 378 -23.21 -0.06 9.72
N GLY A 379 -22.19 -0.84 9.41
CA GLY A 379 -21.20 -1.27 10.39
C GLY A 379 -20.25 -0.18 10.89
N TRP A 380 -20.10 0.91 10.18
CA TRP A 380 -19.25 2.02 10.65
C TRP A 380 -19.89 2.77 11.83
N THR A 381 -21.21 2.94 11.79
CA THR A 381 -21.98 3.75 12.77
C THR A 381 -22.97 2.96 13.59
N GLY A 382 -23.39 1.79 13.12
CA GLY A 382 -24.38 0.94 13.79
C GLY A 382 -23.75 -0.22 14.56
N THR A 383 -24.36 -0.59 15.68
CA THR A 383 -23.83 -1.57 16.63
C THR A 383 -24.38 -2.99 16.46
N ASP A 384 -25.22 -3.23 15.49
CA ASP A 384 -25.67 -4.59 15.18
C ASP A 384 -24.56 -5.42 14.50
N ASN A 385 -24.86 -6.67 14.15
CA ASN A 385 -23.92 -7.58 13.49
C ASN A 385 -24.52 -8.20 12.22
N ASN A 386 -25.38 -7.47 11.54
CA ASN A 386 -26.10 -7.92 10.35
C ASN A 386 -25.33 -7.54 9.08
N PHE A 387 -24.34 -8.33 8.72
CA PHE A 387 -23.68 -8.17 7.43
C PHE A 387 -24.51 -8.82 6.30
N THR A 388 -24.36 -8.32 5.07
CA THR A 388 -25.16 -8.76 3.92
C THR A 388 -24.34 -9.47 2.85
N VAL A 389 -23.01 -9.29 2.83
CA VAL A 389 -22.11 -9.94 1.87
C VAL A 389 -20.89 -10.47 2.58
N LYS A 390 -20.47 -11.65 2.18
CA LYS A 390 -19.24 -12.28 2.63
C LYS A 390 -18.52 -12.91 1.45
N GLN A 391 -17.22 -12.67 1.36
CA GLN A 391 -16.36 -13.32 0.38
C GLN A 391 -15.19 -14.01 1.09
N ASP A 392 -15.02 -15.32 0.86
CA ASP A 392 -13.90 -16.08 1.37
C ASP A 392 -12.62 -15.74 0.59
N ILE A 393 -11.52 -15.59 1.32
CA ILE A 393 -10.18 -15.30 0.77
C ILE A 393 -9.21 -16.43 1.09
N VAL A 394 -9.16 -16.86 2.35
CA VAL A 394 -8.34 -18.00 2.81
C VAL A 394 -9.19 -18.86 3.73
N GLY A 395 -9.14 -20.18 3.53
CA GLY A 395 -9.87 -21.12 4.38
C GLY A 395 -9.37 -21.12 5.82
N ILE A 396 -10.25 -21.45 6.76
CA ILE A 396 -9.99 -21.35 8.21
C ILE A 396 -8.85 -22.25 8.68
N THR A 397 -8.53 -23.31 7.93
CA THR A 397 -7.46 -24.26 8.28
C THR A 397 -6.05 -23.77 7.91
N ASP A 398 -5.96 -22.68 7.14
CA ASP A 398 -4.72 -22.16 6.63
C ASP A 398 -4.26 -20.91 7.39
N TRP A 399 -2.96 -20.85 7.69
CA TRP A 399 -2.38 -19.75 8.46
C TRP A 399 -2.34 -18.46 7.66
N THR A 400 -2.66 -17.40 8.35
CA THR A 400 -2.56 -16.02 7.88
C THR A 400 -1.75 -15.19 8.87
N GLY A 401 -1.82 -13.89 8.80
CA GLY A 401 -1.12 -12.98 9.68
C GLY A 401 -1.69 -11.59 9.58
N TYR A 402 -0.83 -10.63 9.31
CA TYR A 402 -1.22 -9.25 9.09
C TYR A 402 -2.00 -9.10 7.80
N SER A 403 -2.81 -8.08 7.74
CA SER A 403 -3.43 -7.58 6.52
C SER A 403 -3.44 -6.05 6.54
N GLY A 404 -3.47 -5.46 5.38
CA GLY A 404 -3.44 -4.00 5.28
C GLY A 404 -4.02 -3.50 3.98
N SER A 405 -4.36 -2.23 3.98
CA SER A 405 -4.90 -1.52 2.82
C SER A 405 -3.79 -0.96 1.95
N PHE A 406 -4.07 -0.85 0.68
CA PHE A 406 -3.38 0.02 -0.28
C PHE A 406 -4.38 0.48 -1.32
N VAL A 407 -3.99 1.48 -2.09
CA VAL A 407 -4.87 2.03 -3.12
C VAL A 407 -4.15 2.13 -4.45
N GLN A 408 -4.93 2.08 -5.52
CA GLN A 408 -4.46 2.39 -6.86
C GLN A 408 -5.14 3.68 -7.34
N HIS A 409 -4.31 4.68 -7.63
CA HIS A 409 -4.78 5.98 -8.08
C HIS A 409 -5.27 5.94 -9.53
N PRO A 410 -6.14 6.89 -9.94
CA PRO A 410 -6.68 6.97 -11.30
C PRO A 410 -5.61 6.98 -12.39
N GLU A 411 -4.46 7.56 -12.14
CA GLU A 411 -3.34 7.61 -13.08
C GLU A 411 -2.78 6.23 -13.41
N LEU A 412 -2.83 5.29 -12.46
CA LEU A 412 -2.38 3.92 -12.68
C LEU A 412 -3.45 3.07 -13.38
N THR A 413 -4.70 3.23 -12.98
CA THR A 413 -5.79 2.33 -13.41
C THR A 413 -6.55 2.83 -14.63
N GLY A 414 -6.50 4.13 -14.91
CA GLY A 414 -7.36 4.77 -15.91
C GLY A 414 -8.81 4.96 -15.46
N LEU A 415 -9.13 4.62 -14.19
CA LEU A 415 -10.44 4.88 -13.61
C LEU A 415 -10.56 6.33 -13.16
N ASN A 416 -11.77 6.80 -12.87
CA ASN A 416 -12.01 8.14 -12.36
C ASN A 416 -12.15 8.20 -10.82
N CYS A 417 -11.79 7.13 -10.15
CA CYS A 417 -11.89 6.96 -8.69
C CYS A 417 -10.67 6.18 -8.17
N ILE A 418 -10.49 6.19 -6.86
CA ILE A 418 -9.41 5.44 -6.19
C ILE A 418 -9.87 4.00 -5.99
N ARG A 419 -9.13 3.04 -6.55
CA ARG A 419 -9.41 1.61 -6.33
C ARG A 419 -8.90 1.18 -4.97
N PRO A 420 -9.76 0.72 -4.05
CA PRO A 420 -9.32 0.15 -2.79
C PRO A 420 -8.78 -1.27 -3.03
N CYS A 421 -7.66 -1.56 -2.40
CA CYS A 421 -7.01 -2.87 -2.47
C CYS A 421 -6.54 -3.28 -1.06
N PHE A 422 -6.29 -4.56 -0.87
CA PHE A 422 -5.70 -5.06 0.35
C PHE A 422 -4.74 -6.20 0.06
N TRP A 423 -3.85 -6.43 1.01
CA TRP A 423 -2.95 -7.58 1.04
C TRP A 423 -3.16 -8.40 2.31
N VAL A 424 -2.85 -9.66 2.23
CA VAL A 424 -2.84 -10.58 3.38
C VAL A 424 -1.48 -11.26 3.45
N GLU A 425 -0.89 -11.23 4.63
CA GLU A 425 0.32 -11.97 4.95
C GLU A 425 -0.05 -13.42 5.27
N LEU A 426 0.61 -14.36 4.60
CA LEU A 426 0.43 -15.80 4.79
C LEU A 426 1.64 -16.33 5.57
N ILE A 427 1.57 -16.29 6.89
CA ILE A 427 2.67 -16.70 7.77
C ILE A 427 2.76 -18.22 7.79
N ARG A 428 3.99 -18.74 7.68
CA ARG A 428 4.31 -20.15 7.84
C ARG A 428 5.47 -20.33 8.82
N GLY A 429 5.59 -21.53 9.36
CA GLY A 429 6.62 -21.86 10.31
C GLY A 429 6.21 -21.65 11.75
N ARG A 430 7.20 -21.37 12.61
CA ARG A 430 6.96 -21.21 14.05
C ARG A 430 6.08 -19.99 14.35
N PRO A 431 5.26 -20.07 15.40
CA PRO A 431 5.12 -21.16 16.40
C PRO A 431 4.17 -22.27 15.97
N LYS A 432 3.45 -22.13 14.87
CA LYS A 432 2.36 -23.03 14.48
C LYS A 432 2.81 -24.33 13.80
N GLU A 433 3.96 -24.29 13.16
CA GLU A 433 4.52 -25.42 12.43
C GLU A 433 5.94 -25.73 12.90
N ASN A 434 6.39 -26.97 12.71
CA ASN A 434 7.68 -27.44 13.21
C ASN A 434 8.82 -27.09 12.24
N THR A 435 9.20 -25.82 12.22
CA THR A 435 10.36 -25.31 11.49
C THR A 435 11.28 -24.55 12.44
N ILE A 436 12.51 -24.26 12.01
CA ILE A 436 13.44 -23.40 12.75
C ILE A 436 13.18 -21.89 12.47
N TRP A 437 12.38 -21.61 11.47
CA TRP A 437 12.13 -20.28 10.94
C TRP A 437 10.65 -19.88 11.02
N THR A 438 10.41 -18.60 10.89
CA THR A 438 9.10 -17.99 10.66
C THR A 438 9.21 -17.06 9.48
N SER A 439 8.36 -17.23 8.49
CA SER A 439 8.34 -16.37 7.32
C SER A 439 6.92 -16.18 6.79
N GLY A 440 6.72 -15.16 5.97
CA GLY A 440 5.44 -14.88 5.33
C GLY A 440 5.58 -14.76 3.82
N SER A 441 4.50 -15.04 3.13
CA SER A 441 4.27 -14.65 1.74
C SER A 441 3.11 -13.68 1.70
N SER A 442 2.80 -13.14 0.52
CA SER A 442 1.71 -12.18 0.38
C SER A 442 0.77 -12.54 -0.75
N ILE A 443 -0.49 -12.22 -0.56
CA ILE A 443 -1.52 -12.22 -1.59
C ILE A 443 -2.25 -10.89 -1.53
N SER A 444 -2.68 -10.37 -2.66
CA SER A 444 -3.41 -9.10 -2.72
C SER A 444 -4.63 -9.19 -3.61
N PHE A 445 -5.61 -8.36 -3.29
CA PHE A 445 -6.88 -8.24 -3.97
C PHE A 445 -7.24 -6.78 -4.17
N CYS A 446 -7.92 -6.47 -5.26
CA CYS A 446 -8.46 -5.14 -5.51
C CYS A 446 -9.97 -5.18 -5.68
N GLY A 447 -10.64 -4.11 -5.26
CA GLY A 447 -12.08 -3.97 -5.36
C GLY A 447 -12.54 -3.87 -6.80
N VAL A 448 -13.64 -4.55 -7.11
CA VAL A 448 -14.32 -4.54 -8.41
C VAL A 448 -15.79 -4.25 -8.22
N ASN A 449 -16.39 -3.59 -9.20
CA ASN A 449 -17.83 -3.29 -9.19
C ASN A 449 -18.64 -4.41 -9.85
N SER A 450 -18.35 -5.64 -9.47
CA SER A 450 -19.07 -6.83 -9.91
C SER A 450 -19.08 -7.88 -8.80
N ASP A 451 -20.08 -8.75 -8.80
CA ASP A 451 -20.12 -9.86 -7.86
C ASP A 451 -18.96 -10.81 -8.13
N THR A 452 -18.35 -11.30 -7.05
CA THR A 452 -17.24 -12.25 -7.09
C THR A 452 -17.57 -13.47 -6.25
N VAL A 453 -17.03 -14.61 -6.66
CA VAL A 453 -17.15 -15.87 -5.91
C VAL A 453 -15.94 -15.99 -4.99
N GLY A 454 -16.18 -16.33 -3.71
CA GLY A 454 -15.14 -16.63 -2.76
C GLY A 454 -14.39 -17.91 -3.11
N TRP A 455 -13.09 -17.91 -2.84
CA TRP A 455 -12.22 -19.04 -3.02
C TRP A 455 -11.21 -19.12 -1.87
N SER A 456 -10.50 -20.22 -1.71
CA SER A 456 -9.42 -20.32 -0.75
C SER A 456 -8.06 -20.18 -1.44
N TRP A 457 -7.25 -19.21 -0.96
CA TRP A 457 -5.93 -18.89 -1.48
C TRP A 457 -4.86 -19.04 -0.40
N PRO A 458 -4.54 -20.27 0.06
CA PRO A 458 -3.52 -20.49 1.07
C PRO A 458 -2.10 -20.26 0.51
N ASP A 459 -1.12 -20.20 1.41
CA ASP A 459 0.28 -20.21 1.01
C ASP A 459 0.62 -21.44 0.16
N GLY A 460 0.21 -22.62 0.58
CA GLY A 460 0.30 -23.86 -0.19
C GLY A 460 1.67 -24.55 -0.15
N ALA A 461 2.65 -24.04 0.58
CA ALA A 461 3.93 -24.68 0.75
C ALA A 461 3.80 -25.94 1.61
N GLU A 462 4.56 -26.97 1.26
CA GLU A 462 4.69 -28.20 2.07
C GLU A 462 5.86 -28.07 3.05
N LEU A 463 5.56 -28.21 4.35
CA LEU A 463 6.53 -28.06 5.43
C LEU A 463 6.63 -29.32 6.27
N PRO A 464 7.77 -29.54 6.99
CA PRO A 464 8.96 -28.69 7.06
C PRO A 464 9.89 -28.85 5.86
N PHE A 465 10.63 -27.77 5.53
CA PHE A 465 11.77 -27.89 4.63
C PHE A 465 12.94 -28.54 5.35
N ILE A 466 13.69 -29.39 4.64
CA ILE A 466 14.99 -29.87 5.10
C ILE A 466 15.97 -28.74 4.85
N VAL A 467 16.50 -28.15 5.93
CA VAL A 467 17.58 -27.18 5.82
C VAL A 467 18.85 -27.97 5.55
N ASP A 468 19.49 -27.75 4.40
CA ASP A 468 20.78 -28.37 4.09
C ASP A 468 21.82 -27.97 5.16
N LYS A 469 22.52 -28.96 5.67
CA LYS A 469 23.48 -28.83 6.77
C LYS A 469 24.77 -28.14 6.33
#